data_3904813e6544514236c37fbb1b611924
#
_entry.id   3904813e6544514236c37fbb1b611924
#
_cell.length_a   1.000
_cell.length_b   1.000
_cell.length_c   1.000
_cell.angle_alpha   90.00
_cell.angle_beta   90.00
_cell.angle_gamma   90.00
#
_symmetry.space_group_name_H-M   'P 1'
#
loop_
_entity.id
_entity.type
_entity.pdbx_description
1 polymer ?
#
loop_
_entity_poly.entity_id
_entity_poly.type
_entity_poly.pdbx_seq_one_letter_code
_entity_poly.pdbx_strand_id
1 'polypeptide(L)'
;GRTIMDYLNNGRWSAVSVGRVMTCVLGMVVKREREIRDFVKTPFYRVIGNFGYEGQKFDGEWRAVKGSQYFESHLLYKENGFNKKEDAQKLIDELKIEPPAVKAVICKAEKKKEKKNPPLLFNLAELQNTCSKLFKISPDETLKIVQELYEKKLVTYPRTDARVLSTAVAKEIHKNISGLRNYALVRDIASGILEAQSYKGIEKTKYVNDKQITDHYAIIPTGQGFNALNSVTQTAARVYEVIVRRFLCIFYPSAEYLKINITAERLKESFFASFKIMTKEGYLAIASASFAKQKLTDKQAQTTEGSADDAADNDNKLDKNAIEKIKQLKKGMEIDLFSAEIKEGETSPPKRYNSGSMILAMENAGQLIEDEDLRAQIKGSGIGTSATRAEILSKLVNIKYLSLNKKTQIITPTLLGEMIYDVVFASIHALLNPELTASWELGLTMVADGKITEEEYMMKLNSFITNHVQNVKSKNYQNLFKPYFDKAAANYKTSKKTAKKTTAKSGTDNSKTKNKQA
;
A
#
# COMPACT_ATOMS: atom_id res chain seq x y z
N GLY A 1 -2.79 -32.22 11.71
CA GLY A 1 -1.33 -32.40 11.76
C GLY A 1 -0.90 -33.67 11.03
N ARG A 2 -1.40 -34.82 11.42
CA ARG A 2 -1.03 -36.13 10.84
C ARG A 2 -1.27 -36.18 9.32
N THR A 3 -2.46 -35.84 8.86
CA THR A 3 -2.82 -35.85 7.43
C THR A 3 -1.88 -35.00 6.56
N ILE A 4 -1.46 -33.83 7.05
CA ILE A 4 -0.52 -32.95 6.34
C ILE A 4 0.88 -33.56 6.31
N MET A 5 1.33 -34.14 7.42
CA MET A 5 2.67 -34.74 7.52
C MET A 5 2.78 -36.03 6.70
N ASP A 6 1.73 -36.85 6.68
CA ASP A 6 1.65 -38.04 5.84
C ASP A 6 1.71 -37.66 4.35
N TYR A 7 1.00 -36.59 3.94
CA TYR A 7 1.05 -36.10 2.56
C TYR A 7 2.44 -35.58 2.14
N LEU A 8 3.13 -34.88 3.06
CA LEU A 8 4.47 -34.35 2.79
C LEU A 8 5.59 -35.41 2.88
N ASN A 9 5.26 -36.69 3.16
CA ASN A 9 6.20 -37.80 3.31
C ASN A 9 7.32 -37.53 4.35
N ASN A 10 7.05 -36.71 5.35
CA ASN A 10 8.07 -36.36 6.32
C ASN A 10 8.24 -37.32 7.49
N GLY A 11 7.41 -38.39 7.57
CA GLY A 11 7.51 -39.48 8.58
C GLY A 11 7.59 -39.03 10.05
N ARG A 12 7.73 -37.74 10.29
CA ARG A 12 7.84 -37.12 11.62
C ARG A 12 6.56 -36.39 11.96
N TRP A 13 5.95 -36.78 13.07
CA TRP A 13 4.81 -36.04 13.60
C TRP A 13 5.24 -34.64 14.04
N SER A 14 4.54 -33.62 13.59
CA SER A 14 4.74 -32.23 14.02
C SER A 14 3.41 -31.61 14.40
N ALA A 15 3.39 -30.86 15.49
CA ALA A 15 2.23 -30.08 15.87
C ALA A 15 1.98 -28.96 14.86
N VAL A 16 0.72 -28.78 14.47
CA VAL A 16 0.28 -27.67 13.63
C VAL A 16 -0.13 -26.51 14.52
N SER A 17 0.54 -25.38 14.36
CA SER A 17 0.20 -24.17 15.11
C SER A 17 -0.98 -23.46 14.45
N VAL A 18 -2.02 -23.19 15.23
CA VAL A 18 -3.16 -22.34 14.86
C VAL A 18 -3.37 -21.31 15.95
N GLY A 19 -3.93 -20.16 15.62
CA GLY A 19 -4.19 -19.11 16.58
C GLY A 19 -5.02 -18.00 15.95
N ARG A 20 -5.85 -17.35 16.74
CA ARG A 20 -6.85 -16.37 16.31
C ARG A 20 -6.32 -15.35 15.29
N VAL A 21 -5.24 -14.61 15.60
CA VAL A 21 -4.67 -13.60 14.71
C VAL A 21 -3.77 -14.24 13.65
N MET A 22 -2.89 -15.16 14.05
CA MET A 22 -1.91 -15.78 13.16
C MET A 22 -2.58 -16.52 11.99
N THR A 23 -3.66 -17.25 12.26
CA THR A 23 -4.37 -18.01 11.23
C THR A 23 -5.17 -17.08 10.31
N CYS A 24 -5.73 -15.99 10.84
CA CYS A 24 -6.38 -14.95 10.05
C CYS A 24 -5.38 -14.31 9.06
N VAL A 25 -4.18 -13.95 9.50
CA VAL A 25 -3.11 -13.42 8.63
C VAL A 25 -2.71 -14.40 7.54
N LEU A 26 -2.54 -15.69 7.88
CA LEU A 26 -2.33 -16.74 6.89
C LEU A 26 -3.46 -16.77 5.86
N GLY A 27 -4.71 -16.70 6.33
CA GLY A 27 -5.90 -16.67 5.48
C GLY A 27 -5.90 -15.52 4.48
N MET A 28 -5.55 -14.31 4.93
CA MET A 28 -5.46 -13.13 4.06
C MET A 28 -4.41 -13.33 2.95
N VAL A 29 -3.25 -13.87 3.26
CA VAL A 29 -2.19 -14.10 2.28
C VAL A 29 -2.55 -15.21 1.29
N VAL A 30 -3.12 -16.34 1.77
CA VAL A 30 -3.54 -17.45 0.89
C VAL A 30 -4.67 -17.02 -0.04
N LYS A 31 -5.69 -16.33 0.47
CA LYS A 31 -6.80 -15.79 -0.36
C LYS A 31 -6.25 -14.89 -1.46
N ARG A 32 -5.36 -13.94 -1.13
CA ARG A 32 -4.73 -13.03 -2.10
C ARG A 32 -3.94 -13.78 -3.17
N GLU A 33 -3.18 -14.80 -2.80
CA GLU A 33 -2.42 -15.59 -3.76
C GLU A 33 -3.33 -16.38 -4.70
N ARG A 34 -4.45 -16.94 -4.19
CA ARG A 34 -5.46 -17.64 -5.00
C ARG A 34 -6.18 -16.68 -5.93
N GLU A 35 -6.59 -15.49 -5.45
CA GLU A 35 -7.14 -14.42 -6.31
C GLU A 35 -6.21 -14.08 -7.48
N ILE A 36 -4.90 -14.00 -7.23
CA ILE A 36 -3.91 -13.71 -8.27
C ILE A 36 -3.79 -14.86 -9.28
N ARG A 37 -3.83 -16.11 -8.81
CA ARG A 37 -3.71 -17.29 -9.69
C ARG A 37 -4.95 -17.52 -10.52
N ASP A 38 -6.13 -17.29 -9.94
CA ASP A 38 -7.42 -17.49 -10.60
C ASP A 38 -7.84 -16.27 -11.44
N PHE A 39 -7.06 -15.18 -11.39
CA PHE A 39 -7.35 -13.97 -12.11
C PHE A 39 -7.21 -14.16 -13.62
N VAL A 40 -8.29 -13.89 -14.34
CA VAL A 40 -8.31 -13.91 -15.80
C VAL A 40 -8.04 -12.49 -16.30
N LYS A 41 -6.91 -12.32 -16.96
CA LYS A 41 -6.55 -11.05 -17.60
C LYS A 41 -7.49 -10.79 -18.77
N THR A 42 -8.12 -9.64 -18.76
CA THR A 42 -9.05 -9.21 -19.81
C THR A 42 -8.43 -8.01 -20.54
N PRO A 43 -8.19 -8.12 -21.86
CA PRO A 43 -7.74 -6.98 -22.65
C PRO A 43 -8.87 -5.95 -22.79
N PHE A 44 -8.52 -4.69 -22.89
CA PHE A 44 -9.42 -3.59 -23.21
C PHE A 44 -8.72 -2.54 -24.04
N TYR A 45 -9.49 -1.80 -24.84
CA TYR A 45 -8.98 -0.88 -25.83
C TYR A 45 -9.55 0.51 -25.56
N ARG A 46 -8.69 1.45 -25.14
CA ARG A 46 -9.06 2.85 -24.90
C ARG A 46 -8.74 3.69 -26.13
N VAL A 47 -9.56 4.69 -26.38
CA VAL A 47 -9.31 5.65 -27.47
C VAL A 47 -8.79 6.95 -26.86
N ILE A 48 -7.63 7.37 -27.30
CA ILE A 48 -6.95 8.59 -26.87
C ILE A 48 -6.94 9.57 -28.03
N GLY A 49 -7.59 10.71 -27.89
CA GLY A 49 -7.53 11.81 -28.84
C GLY A 49 -6.34 12.73 -28.53
N ASN A 50 -5.56 13.09 -29.54
CA ASN A 50 -4.49 14.06 -29.43
C ASN A 50 -4.99 15.43 -29.84
N PHE A 51 -5.13 16.31 -28.87
CA PHE A 51 -5.66 17.67 -29.03
C PHE A 51 -4.57 18.73 -29.03
N GLY A 52 -4.89 19.91 -29.58
CA GLY A 52 -4.03 21.05 -29.53
C GLY A 52 -4.74 22.38 -29.41
N TYR A 53 -4.09 23.30 -28.72
CA TYR A 53 -4.50 24.69 -28.58
C TYR A 53 -3.27 25.59 -28.59
N GLU A 54 -3.23 26.55 -29.51
CA GLU A 54 -2.12 27.52 -29.65
C GLU A 54 -0.70 26.87 -29.63
N GLY A 55 -0.55 25.76 -30.34
CA GLY A 55 0.71 25.03 -30.44
C GLY A 55 1.05 24.12 -29.27
N GLN A 56 0.21 24.05 -28.24
CA GLN A 56 0.35 23.08 -27.15
C GLN A 56 -0.52 21.86 -27.38
N LYS A 57 0.07 20.67 -27.28
CA LYS A 57 -0.61 19.38 -27.44
C LYS A 57 -0.93 18.74 -26.10
N PHE A 58 -2.05 18.04 -26.04
CA PHE A 58 -2.44 17.25 -24.87
C PHE A 58 -3.35 16.09 -25.27
N ASP A 59 -3.38 15.07 -24.47
CA ASP A 59 -4.19 13.89 -24.70
C ASP A 59 -5.52 13.97 -23.94
N GLY A 60 -6.60 13.54 -24.58
CA GLY A 60 -7.90 13.34 -23.98
C GLY A 60 -8.35 11.90 -24.13
N GLU A 61 -8.78 11.26 -23.05
CA GLU A 61 -9.31 9.90 -23.05
C GLU A 61 -10.80 9.92 -23.35
N TRP A 62 -11.22 9.18 -24.38
CA TRP A 62 -12.62 9.03 -24.71
C TRP A 62 -13.37 8.24 -23.63
N ARG A 63 -14.63 8.63 -23.39
CA ARG A 63 -15.56 7.90 -22.53
C ARG A 63 -16.96 7.93 -23.09
N ALA A 64 -17.64 6.79 -23.01
CA ALA A 64 -19.04 6.64 -23.39
C ALA A 64 -19.94 7.25 -22.30
N VAL A 65 -20.20 8.54 -22.40
CA VAL A 65 -21.12 9.27 -21.51
C VAL A 65 -22.47 9.47 -22.18
N LYS A 66 -23.46 9.90 -21.43
CA LYS A 66 -24.81 10.19 -21.98
C LYS A 66 -24.71 11.14 -23.16
N GLY A 67 -25.22 10.71 -24.31
CA GLY A 67 -25.13 11.39 -25.59
C GLY A 67 -24.23 10.72 -26.62
N SER A 68 -23.26 9.90 -26.17
CA SER A 68 -22.48 9.02 -27.02
C SER A 68 -23.34 7.88 -27.55
N GLN A 69 -23.12 7.47 -28.79
CA GLN A 69 -23.79 6.29 -29.37
C GLN A 69 -23.37 4.97 -28.69
N TYR A 70 -22.27 4.98 -27.97
CA TYR A 70 -21.74 3.84 -27.21
C TYR A 70 -22.16 3.84 -25.73
N PHE A 71 -23.00 4.81 -25.30
CA PHE A 71 -23.44 4.88 -23.91
C PHE A 71 -24.16 3.59 -23.48
N GLU A 72 -23.71 2.95 -22.39
CA GLU A 72 -24.22 1.66 -21.88
C GLU A 72 -24.15 0.49 -22.88
N SER A 73 -23.29 0.57 -23.90
CA SER A 73 -23.13 -0.47 -24.91
C SER A 73 -22.43 -1.71 -24.35
N HIS A 74 -22.92 -2.90 -24.77
CA HIS A 74 -22.26 -4.19 -24.47
C HIS A 74 -20.89 -4.36 -25.14
N LEU A 75 -20.53 -3.49 -26.08
CA LEU A 75 -19.21 -3.45 -26.71
C LEU A 75 -18.12 -2.95 -25.76
N LEU A 76 -18.51 -2.35 -24.64
CA LEU A 76 -17.60 -1.74 -23.69
C LEU A 76 -17.23 -2.70 -22.56
N TYR A 77 -15.96 -2.69 -22.18
CA TYR A 77 -15.47 -3.25 -20.91
C TYR A 77 -15.90 -2.37 -19.73
N LYS A 78 -15.71 -1.06 -19.89
CA LYS A 78 -16.14 0.03 -19.01
C LYS A 78 -16.42 1.26 -19.87
N GLU A 79 -16.92 2.32 -19.27
CA GLU A 79 -17.22 3.60 -19.95
C GLU A 79 -16.07 4.15 -20.82
N ASN A 80 -14.83 3.78 -20.56
CA ASN A 80 -13.62 4.29 -21.22
C ASN A 80 -12.83 3.23 -22.00
N GLY A 81 -13.40 2.07 -22.29
CA GLY A 81 -12.68 1.03 -23.00
C GLY A 81 -13.57 0.01 -23.69
N PHE A 82 -13.21 -0.36 -24.91
CA PHE A 82 -13.88 -1.40 -25.68
C PHE A 82 -13.36 -2.80 -25.34
N ASN A 83 -14.20 -3.81 -25.52
CA ASN A 83 -13.82 -5.21 -25.40
C ASN A 83 -12.97 -5.70 -26.57
N LYS A 84 -13.12 -5.07 -27.76
CA LYS A 84 -12.42 -5.43 -29.00
C LYS A 84 -11.79 -4.21 -29.65
N LYS A 85 -10.65 -4.45 -30.30
CA LYS A 85 -9.88 -3.41 -31.01
C LYS A 85 -10.66 -2.85 -32.21
N GLU A 86 -11.39 -3.72 -32.91
CA GLU A 86 -12.18 -3.36 -34.08
C GLU A 86 -13.29 -2.35 -33.75
N ASP A 87 -13.89 -2.47 -32.55
CA ASP A 87 -14.93 -1.54 -32.12
C ASP A 87 -14.33 -0.18 -31.73
N ALA A 88 -13.13 -0.17 -31.12
CA ALA A 88 -12.40 1.06 -30.88
C ALA A 88 -11.96 1.74 -32.19
N GLN A 89 -11.59 0.97 -33.22
CA GLN A 89 -11.24 1.50 -34.53
C GLN A 89 -12.45 2.12 -35.24
N LYS A 90 -13.62 1.49 -35.17
CA LYS A 90 -14.89 2.08 -35.70
C LYS A 90 -15.17 3.45 -35.13
N LEU A 91 -15.02 3.61 -33.79
CA LEU A 91 -15.16 4.94 -33.18
C LEU A 91 -14.20 5.95 -33.80
N ILE A 92 -12.93 5.59 -34.00
CA ILE A 92 -11.92 6.49 -34.60
C ILE A 92 -12.33 6.87 -36.03
N ASP A 93 -12.78 5.91 -36.83
CA ASP A 93 -13.21 6.15 -38.20
C ASP A 93 -14.45 7.07 -38.24
N GLU A 94 -15.37 6.92 -37.30
CA GLU A 94 -16.58 7.75 -37.17
C GLU A 94 -16.30 9.19 -36.74
N LEU A 95 -15.16 9.45 -36.07
CA LEU A 95 -14.72 10.82 -35.71
C LEU A 95 -14.34 11.67 -36.94
N LYS A 96 -14.11 11.05 -38.10
CA LYS A 96 -13.76 11.69 -39.36
C LYS A 96 -12.62 12.70 -39.19
N ILE A 97 -11.50 12.22 -38.66
CA ILE A 97 -10.30 13.06 -38.45
C ILE A 97 -9.56 13.16 -39.78
N GLU A 98 -9.55 14.35 -40.35
CA GLU A 98 -8.85 14.66 -41.61
C GLU A 98 -7.61 15.52 -41.31
N PRO A 99 -6.47 15.25 -41.97
CA PRO A 99 -5.27 16.09 -41.84
C PRO A 99 -5.50 17.52 -42.36
N PRO A 100 -4.90 18.55 -41.75
CA PRO A 100 -3.95 18.46 -40.62
C PRO A 100 -4.62 18.30 -39.26
N ALA A 101 -5.87 18.67 -39.10
CA ALA A 101 -6.66 18.52 -37.87
C ALA A 101 -8.14 18.83 -38.12
N VAL A 102 -9.01 18.33 -37.27
CA VAL A 102 -10.44 18.71 -37.24
C VAL A 102 -10.75 19.44 -35.95
N LYS A 103 -11.83 20.23 -35.95
CA LYS A 103 -12.25 20.98 -34.75
C LYS A 103 -13.04 20.09 -33.78
N ALA A 104 -12.72 20.24 -32.50
CA ALA A 104 -13.51 19.75 -31.38
C ALA A 104 -13.87 20.96 -30.48
N VAL A 105 -15.01 20.87 -29.80
CA VAL A 105 -15.49 21.97 -28.95
C VAL A 105 -15.35 21.59 -27.48
N ILE A 106 -14.83 22.49 -26.67
CA ILE A 106 -14.79 22.33 -25.21
C ILE A 106 -16.21 22.49 -24.67
N CYS A 107 -16.86 21.40 -24.29
CA CYS A 107 -18.20 21.43 -23.69
C CYS A 107 -18.15 21.69 -22.19
N LYS A 108 -17.02 21.37 -21.50
CA LYS A 108 -16.82 21.59 -20.08
C LYS A 108 -15.34 21.93 -19.78
N ALA A 109 -15.13 22.96 -18.94
CA ALA A 109 -13.81 23.32 -18.40
C ALA A 109 -13.97 23.72 -16.94
N GLU A 110 -13.52 22.86 -16.04
CA GLU A 110 -13.62 23.06 -14.59
C GLU A 110 -12.24 23.27 -13.99
N LYS A 111 -12.12 24.28 -13.13
CA LYS A 111 -10.89 24.57 -12.38
C LYS A 111 -11.18 24.48 -10.90
N LYS A 112 -10.49 23.58 -10.20
CA LYS A 112 -10.66 23.36 -8.77
C LYS A 112 -9.32 23.48 -8.06
N LYS A 113 -9.28 24.27 -6.98
CA LYS A 113 -8.13 24.28 -6.07
C LYS A 113 -8.24 23.09 -5.13
N GLU A 114 -7.21 22.28 -5.08
CA GLU A 114 -7.08 21.15 -4.15
C GLU A 114 -5.95 21.44 -3.17
N LYS A 115 -6.20 21.14 -1.89
CA LYS A 115 -5.19 21.20 -0.84
C LYS A 115 -4.84 19.80 -0.37
N LYS A 116 -3.56 19.47 -0.38
CA LYS A 116 -3.04 18.23 0.19
C LYS A 116 -2.35 18.56 1.51
N ASN A 117 -3.00 18.22 2.62
CA ASN A 117 -2.44 18.43 3.94
C ASN A 117 -1.26 17.49 4.21
N PRO A 118 -0.31 17.86 5.09
CA PRO A 118 0.67 16.93 5.61
C PRO A 118 0.01 15.65 6.13
N PRO A 119 0.62 14.49 5.92
CA PRO A 119 0.10 13.23 6.47
C PRO A 119 0.14 13.26 8.00
N LEU A 120 -0.68 12.43 8.64
CA LEU A 120 -0.60 12.23 10.08
C LEU A 120 0.80 11.71 10.47
N LEU A 121 1.14 11.88 11.73
CA LEU A 121 2.40 11.39 12.30
C LEU A 121 2.52 9.86 12.20
N PHE A 122 3.67 9.33 12.50
CA PHE A 122 3.88 7.89 12.50
C PHE A 122 3.34 7.25 13.78
N ASN A 123 2.55 6.20 13.60
CA ASN A 123 2.50 5.08 14.54
C ASN A 123 3.48 4.00 14.08
N LEU A 124 3.57 2.89 14.81
CA LEU A 124 4.51 1.83 14.47
C LEU A 124 4.19 1.17 13.12
N ALA A 125 2.93 0.88 12.82
CA ALA A 125 2.51 0.21 11.59
C ALA A 125 2.86 1.03 10.33
N GLU A 126 2.57 2.32 10.35
CA GLU A 126 2.88 3.22 9.23
C GLU A 126 4.39 3.41 9.05
N LEU A 127 5.15 3.46 10.16
CA LEU A 127 6.60 3.51 10.10
C LEU A 127 7.19 2.23 9.51
N GLN A 128 6.71 1.06 9.93
CA GLN A 128 7.11 -0.24 9.38
C GLN A 128 6.82 -0.36 7.88
N ASN A 129 5.64 0.08 7.43
CA ASN A 129 5.31 0.13 6.01
C ASN A 129 6.24 1.07 5.22
N THR A 130 6.50 2.25 5.76
CA THR A 130 7.41 3.22 5.14
C THR A 130 8.83 2.68 5.04
N CYS A 131 9.36 2.08 6.10
CA CYS A 131 10.70 1.48 6.12
C CYS A 131 10.82 0.27 5.19
N SER A 132 9.78 -0.57 5.11
CA SER A 132 9.71 -1.68 4.15
C SER A 132 9.79 -1.18 2.70
N LYS A 133 9.11 -0.08 2.37
CA LYS A 133 9.16 0.54 1.03
C LYS A 133 10.53 1.18 0.72
N LEU A 134 11.08 1.97 1.65
CA LEU A 134 12.29 2.75 1.41
C LEU A 134 13.58 1.93 1.54
N PHE A 135 13.66 1.08 2.55
CA PHE A 135 14.89 0.38 2.95
C PHE A 135 14.87 -1.11 2.69
N LYS A 136 13.71 -1.69 2.32
CA LYS A 136 13.52 -3.14 2.15
C LYS A 136 13.86 -3.95 3.40
N ILE A 137 13.60 -3.37 4.58
CA ILE A 137 13.75 -4.03 5.88
C ILE A 137 12.39 -4.56 6.37
N SER A 138 12.46 -5.59 7.22
CA SER A 138 11.25 -6.20 7.78
C SER A 138 10.62 -5.32 8.88
N PRO A 139 9.33 -5.53 9.21
CA PRO A 139 8.70 -4.86 10.34
C PRO A 139 9.39 -5.12 11.67
N ASP A 140 9.91 -6.34 11.90
CA ASP A 140 10.67 -6.69 13.11
C ASP A 140 11.99 -5.91 13.19
N GLU A 141 12.71 -5.80 12.08
CA GLU A 141 13.94 -5.01 11.99
C GLU A 141 13.66 -3.52 12.21
N THR A 142 12.57 -3.00 11.64
CA THR A 142 12.13 -1.62 11.89
C THR A 142 11.83 -1.39 13.36
N LEU A 143 11.14 -2.32 14.02
CA LEU A 143 10.85 -2.22 15.46
C LEU A 143 12.14 -2.20 16.29
N LYS A 144 13.12 -3.05 15.98
CA LYS A 144 14.43 -3.06 16.67
C LYS A 144 15.15 -1.73 16.52
N ILE A 145 15.17 -1.18 15.31
CA ILE A 145 15.79 0.12 15.04
C ILE A 145 15.10 1.24 15.82
N VAL A 146 13.77 1.32 15.75
CA VAL A 146 13.07 2.42 16.43
C VAL A 146 13.09 2.27 17.96
N GLN A 147 13.18 1.03 18.46
CA GLN A 147 13.38 0.75 19.87
C GLN A 147 14.79 1.25 20.33
N GLU A 148 15.83 0.99 19.54
CA GLU A 148 17.18 1.52 19.79
C GLU A 148 17.19 3.06 19.81
N LEU A 149 16.50 3.70 18.84
CA LEU A 149 16.37 5.16 18.79
C LEU A 149 15.64 5.71 20.04
N TYR A 150 14.64 5.01 20.55
CA TYR A 150 13.92 5.36 21.77
C TYR A 150 14.84 5.25 23.02
N GLU A 151 15.56 4.15 23.17
CA GLU A 151 16.51 3.93 24.28
C GLU A 151 17.62 4.99 24.29
N LYS A 152 18.03 5.45 23.12
CA LYS A 152 18.96 6.58 22.94
C LYS A 152 18.30 7.96 23.08
N LYS A 153 17.05 8.03 23.50
CA LYS A 153 16.27 9.27 23.72
C LYS A 153 16.09 10.13 22.47
N LEU A 154 16.21 9.56 21.28
CA LEU A 154 16.04 10.28 20.02
C LEU A 154 14.57 10.42 19.60
N VAL A 155 13.75 9.42 19.91
CA VAL A 155 12.31 9.40 19.59
C VAL A 155 11.47 9.02 20.81
N THR A 156 10.17 9.23 20.73
CA THR A 156 9.19 8.81 21.73
C THR A 156 8.93 7.31 21.66
N TYR A 157 8.17 6.77 22.61
CA TYR A 157 7.89 5.33 22.71
C TYR A 157 7.30 4.77 21.40
N PRO A 158 7.90 3.72 20.82
CA PRO A 158 7.57 3.31 19.45
C PRO A 158 6.35 2.41 19.32
N ARG A 159 5.93 1.70 20.38
CA ARG A 159 4.81 0.76 20.30
C ARG A 159 3.50 1.47 20.57
N THR A 160 3.08 2.28 19.60
CA THR A 160 1.83 3.05 19.64
C THR A 160 1.03 2.85 18.36
N ASP A 161 -0.28 2.81 18.47
CA ASP A 161 -1.23 2.85 17.36
C ASP A 161 -1.69 4.29 17.06
N ALA A 162 -1.39 5.27 17.93
CA ALA A 162 -1.76 6.68 17.75
C ALA A 162 -0.90 7.36 16.67
N ARG A 163 -1.56 8.18 15.86
CA ARG A 163 -0.93 9.00 14.80
C ARG A 163 -1.05 10.50 15.06
N VAL A 164 -1.37 10.87 16.28
CA VAL A 164 -1.63 12.24 16.73
C VAL A 164 -0.87 12.54 18.01
N LEU A 165 -0.78 13.82 18.36
CA LEU A 165 -0.23 14.32 19.61
C LEU A 165 -1.35 14.46 20.65
N SER A 166 -0.99 14.41 21.93
CA SER A 166 -1.86 14.87 23.01
C SER A 166 -1.84 16.40 23.11
N THR A 167 -2.89 16.97 23.69
CA THR A 167 -2.96 18.40 23.98
C THR A 167 -1.80 18.85 24.89
N ALA A 168 -1.40 18.04 25.85
CA ALA A 168 -0.29 18.34 26.75
C ALA A 168 1.05 18.44 25.97
N VAL A 169 1.32 17.47 25.09
CA VAL A 169 2.53 17.48 24.24
C VAL A 169 2.52 18.65 23.26
N ALA A 170 1.37 18.94 22.67
CA ALA A 170 1.23 20.03 21.70
C ALA A 170 1.58 21.41 22.30
N LYS A 171 1.24 21.66 23.56
CA LYS A 171 1.59 22.91 24.27
C LYS A 171 3.10 23.10 24.42
N GLU A 172 3.85 22.01 24.58
CA GLU A 172 5.30 22.02 24.81
C GLU A 172 6.12 21.70 23.55
N ILE A 173 5.46 21.54 22.41
CA ILE A 173 6.07 21.04 21.16
C ILE A 173 7.24 21.88 20.65
N HIS A 174 7.25 23.18 21.01
CA HIS A 174 8.35 24.09 20.69
C HIS A 174 9.70 23.63 21.24
N LYS A 175 9.73 22.87 22.35
CA LYS A 175 10.94 22.31 22.93
C LYS A 175 11.56 21.25 22.02
N ASN A 176 10.72 20.37 21.46
CA ASN A 176 11.15 19.35 20.50
C ASN A 176 11.73 20.01 19.24
N ILE A 177 11.05 21.02 18.70
CA ILE A 177 11.50 21.75 17.50
C ILE A 177 12.80 22.51 17.80
N SER A 178 12.91 23.17 18.96
CA SER A 178 14.13 23.87 19.37
C SER A 178 15.33 22.94 19.45
N GLY A 179 15.15 21.75 20.01
CA GLY A 179 16.21 20.73 20.05
C GLY A 179 16.69 20.30 18.67
N LEU A 180 15.78 20.21 17.67
CA LEU A 180 16.12 19.81 16.30
C LEU A 180 17.03 20.81 15.56
N ARG A 181 17.25 22.02 16.06
CA ARG A 181 18.31 22.92 15.55
C ARG A 181 19.72 22.33 15.69
N ASN A 182 19.90 21.37 16.58
CA ASN A 182 21.17 20.64 16.73
C ASN A 182 21.35 19.50 15.71
N TYR A 183 20.33 19.19 14.93
CA TYR A 183 20.40 18.20 13.86
C TYR A 183 20.64 18.85 12.51
N ALA A 184 21.86 18.74 11.99
CA ALA A 184 22.32 19.49 10.82
C ALA A 184 21.39 19.38 9.58
N LEU A 185 20.79 18.20 9.34
CA LEU A 185 19.93 17.96 8.16
C LEU A 185 18.62 18.75 8.17
N VAL A 186 18.19 19.28 9.31
CA VAL A 186 16.91 20.00 9.44
C VAL A 186 17.02 21.29 10.26
N ARG A 187 18.24 21.74 10.57
CA ARG A 187 18.51 22.95 11.38
C ARG A 187 17.72 24.16 10.88
N ASP A 188 17.85 24.47 9.60
CA ASP A 188 17.22 25.64 8.99
C ASP A 188 15.69 25.52 8.97
N ILE A 189 15.19 24.30 8.74
CA ILE A 189 13.76 24.00 8.79
C ILE A 189 13.21 24.27 10.20
N ALA A 190 13.88 23.71 11.23
CA ALA A 190 13.48 23.89 12.61
C ALA A 190 13.55 25.37 13.05
N SER A 191 14.60 26.09 12.66
CA SER A 191 14.75 27.52 12.93
C SER A 191 13.62 28.34 12.27
N GLY A 192 13.32 28.10 11.01
CA GLY A 192 12.23 28.77 10.30
C GLY A 192 10.85 28.54 10.92
N ILE A 193 10.57 27.33 11.41
CA ILE A 193 9.32 27.02 12.13
C ILE A 193 9.21 27.83 13.42
N LEU A 194 10.32 27.96 14.18
CA LEU A 194 10.34 28.70 15.43
C LEU A 194 10.22 30.22 15.21
N GLU A 195 10.92 30.75 14.21
CA GLU A 195 10.88 32.17 13.84
C GLU A 195 9.48 32.57 13.34
N ALA A 196 8.89 31.75 12.45
CA ALA A 196 7.53 31.96 11.95
C ALA A 196 6.46 31.63 13.00
N GLN A 197 6.83 30.99 14.12
CA GLN A 197 5.92 30.52 15.17
C GLN A 197 4.79 29.63 14.64
N SER A 198 5.03 28.91 13.53
CA SER A 198 4.01 28.09 12.84
C SER A 198 3.57 26.85 13.64
N TYR A 199 4.21 26.55 14.76
CA TYR A 199 3.77 25.57 15.73
C TYR A 199 2.62 26.04 16.63
N LYS A 200 2.39 27.36 16.75
CA LYS A 200 1.29 27.90 17.55
C LYS A 200 -0.07 27.54 16.93
N GLY A 201 -0.99 27.10 17.76
CA GLY A 201 -2.33 26.70 17.31
C GLY A 201 -2.40 25.26 16.77
N ILE A 202 -1.32 24.47 16.85
CA ILE A 202 -1.32 23.07 16.41
C ILE A 202 -2.37 22.24 17.15
N GLU A 203 -2.69 22.60 18.40
CA GLU A 203 -3.70 21.95 19.23
C GLU A 203 -5.11 22.01 18.67
N LYS A 204 -5.37 22.96 17.74
CA LYS A 204 -6.66 23.11 17.05
C LYS A 204 -6.73 22.34 15.73
N THR A 205 -5.71 21.60 15.39
CA THR A 205 -5.61 20.88 14.12
C THR A 205 -5.89 19.38 14.28
N LYS A 206 -6.05 18.68 13.16
CA LYS A 206 -6.21 17.22 13.13
C LYS A 206 -5.02 16.43 13.67
N TYR A 207 -3.90 17.06 13.94
CA TYR A 207 -2.67 16.43 14.46
C TYR A 207 -2.67 16.29 15.98
N VAL A 208 -3.66 16.86 16.65
CA VAL A 208 -3.84 16.77 18.11
C VAL A 208 -5.23 16.23 18.41
N ASN A 209 -5.30 15.09 19.12
CA ASN A 209 -6.58 14.50 19.48
C ASN A 209 -6.41 13.50 20.63
N ASP A 210 -6.69 13.93 21.85
CA ASP A 210 -6.58 13.08 23.06
C ASP A 210 -7.46 11.83 23.00
N LYS A 211 -8.60 11.89 22.31
CA LYS A 211 -9.53 10.74 22.17
C LYS A 211 -8.99 9.61 21.30
N GLN A 212 -7.97 9.85 20.50
CA GLN A 212 -7.32 8.84 19.65
C GLN A 212 -6.05 8.28 20.29
N ILE A 213 -5.79 8.60 21.54
CA ILE A 213 -4.62 8.13 22.30
C ILE A 213 -5.13 7.22 23.42
N THR A 214 -4.67 5.97 23.41
CA THR A 214 -4.92 5.03 24.51
C THR A 214 -3.83 5.18 25.59
N ASP A 215 -2.59 4.81 25.24
CA ASP A 215 -1.47 4.80 26.19
C ASP A 215 -0.37 5.80 25.79
N HIS A 216 -0.06 5.87 24.48
CA HIS A 216 1.03 6.66 23.95
C HIS A 216 0.59 7.42 22.69
N TYR A 217 1.08 8.67 22.55
CA TYR A 217 0.90 9.44 21.33
C TYR A 217 1.88 8.99 20.22
N ALA A 218 1.81 9.61 19.05
CA ALA A 218 2.59 9.26 17.88
C ALA A 218 4.12 9.24 18.11
N ILE A 219 4.83 8.53 17.25
CA ILE A 219 6.29 8.50 17.23
C ILE A 219 6.81 9.83 16.67
N ILE A 220 7.48 10.62 17.52
CA ILE A 220 8.07 11.90 17.17
C ILE A 220 9.50 12.03 17.69
N PRO A 221 10.34 12.91 17.11
CA PRO A 221 11.64 13.20 17.69
C PRO A 221 11.49 13.95 19.03
N THR A 222 12.35 13.62 19.99
CA THR A 222 12.38 14.30 21.30
C THR A 222 13.08 15.64 21.27
N GLY A 223 13.93 15.89 20.26
CA GLY A 223 14.85 17.03 20.21
C GLY A 223 16.11 16.85 21.09
N GLN A 224 16.38 15.64 21.54
CA GLN A 224 17.51 15.29 22.41
C GLN A 224 18.28 14.10 21.86
N GLY A 225 19.35 13.70 22.52
CA GLY A 225 20.07 12.46 22.24
C GLY A 225 21.01 12.49 21.03
N PHE A 226 21.26 13.64 20.40
CA PHE A 226 22.00 13.75 19.12
C PHE A 226 23.41 13.15 19.15
N ASN A 227 24.11 13.16 20.28
CA ASN A 227 25.42 12.53 20.42
C ASN A 227 25.35 11.02 20.10
N ALA A 228 24.22 10.39 20.35
CA ALA A 228 24.02 8.96 20.06
C ALA A 228 23.83 8.66 18.56
N LEU A 229 23.54 9.64 17.70
CA LEU A 229 23.40 9.42 16.26
C LEU A 229 24.68 8.91 15.60
N ASN A 230 25.84 9.24 16.16
CA ASN A 230 27.13 8.76 15.66
C ASN A 230 27.37 7.27 15.97
N SER A 231 26.61 6.69 16.90
CA SER A 231 26.73 5.30 17.35
C SER A 231 25.68 4.36 16.79
N VAL A 232 24.71 4.87 16.01
CA VAL A 232 23.71 4.03 15.35
C VAL A 232 24.13 3.66 13.93
N THR A 233 23.50 2.61 13.39
CA THR A 233 23.74 2.21 12.00
C THR A 233 23.25 3.30 11.02
N GLN A 234 23.80 3.32 9.81
CA GLN A 234 23.37 4.25 8.77
C GLN A 234 21.85 4.10 8.47
N THR A 235 21.33 2.87 8.51
CA THR A 235 19.89 2.64 8.32
C THR A 235 19.08 3.26 9.47
N ALA A 236 19.53 3.11 10.71
CA ALA A 236 18.86 3.73 11.86
C ALA A 236 18.88 5.27 11.79
N ALA A 237 19.99 5.88 11.38
CA ALA A 237 20.07 7.32 11.16
C ALA A 237 19.10 7.80 10.05
N ARG A 238 18.95 7.03 8.97
CA ARG A 238 17.97 7.33 7.90
C ARG A 238 16.52 7.17 8.38
N VAL A 239 16.22 6.15 9.18
CA VAL A 239 14.90 5.99 9.81
C VAL A 239 14.59 7.17 10.72
N TYR A 240 15.56 7.63 11.51
CA TYR A 240 15.42 8.83 12.33
C TYR A 240 15.09 10.07 11.46
N GLU A 241 15.81 10.30 10.36
CA GLU A 241 15.53 11.40 9.46
C GLU A 241 14.09 11.34 8.89
N VAL A 242 13.60 10.15 8.53
CA VAL A 242 12.22 9.96 8.04
C VAL A 242 11.21 10.38 9.12
N ILE A 243 11.43 10.00 10.38
CA ILE A 243 10.57 10.38 11.51
C ILE A 243 10.59 11.89 11.71
N VAL A 244 11.78 12.50 11.74
CA VAL A 244 11.95 13.95 11.93
C VAL A 244 11.25 14.74 10.83
N ARG A 245 11.44 14.38 9.57
CA ARG A 245 10.80 15.09 8.44
C ARG A 245 9.28 14.96 8.46
N ARG A 246 8.75 13.77 8.77
CA ARG A 246 7.29 13.57 8.94
C ARG A 246 6.75 14.48 10.07
N PHE A 247 7.47 14.59 11.17
CA PHE A 247 7.11 15.47 12.28
C PHE A 247 7.13 16.95 11.89
N LEU A 248 8.17 17.42 11.24
CA LEU A 248 8.28 18.83 10.85
C LEU A 248 7.24 19.25 9.79
N CYS A 249 6.79 18.31 8.95
CA CYS A 249 5.77 18.57 7.94
C CYS A 249 4.47 19.14 8.51
N ILE A 250 4.04 18.76 9.73
CA ILE A 250 2.76 19.21 10.29
C ILE A 250 2.74 20.70 10.62
N PHE A 251 3.91 21.35 10.71
CA PHE A 251 4.06 22.79 10.96
C PHE A 251 4.17 23.62 9.68
N TYR A 252 4.11 22.98 8.51
CA TYR A 252 4.13 23.61 7.20
C TYR A 252 2.74 23.69 6.60
N PRO A 253 2.49 24.66 5.71
CA PRO A 253 1.20 24.76 5.01
C PRO A 253 0.98 23.56 4.10
N SER A 254 -0.28 23.33 3.75
CA SER A 254 -0.67 22.31 2.78
C SER A 254 -0.03 22.57 1.41
N ALA A 255 0.28 21.51 0.67
CA ALA A 255 0.56 21.63 -0.76
C ALA A 255 -0.73 22.02 -1.49
N GLU A 256 -0.64 22.98 -2.43
CA GLU A 256 -1.80 23.44 -3.19
C GLU A 256 -1.63 23.05 -4.66
N TYR A 257 -2.71 22.55 -5.24
CA TYR A 257 -2.79 22.16 -6.64
C TYR A 257 -3.96 22.87 -7.31
N LEU A 258 -3.78 23.22 -8.56
CA LEU A 258 -4.86 23.56 -9.47
C LEU A 258 -5.18 22.35 -10.33
N LYS A 259 -6.36 21.75 -10.14
CA LYS A 259 -6.88 20.71 -11.00
C LYS A 259 -7.74 21.34 -12.08
N ILE A 260 -7.43 21.03 -13.34
CA ILE A 260 -8.16 21.49 -14.51
C ILE A 260 -8.71 20.25 -15.21
N ASN A 261 -10.02 20.12 -15.28
CA ASN A 261 -10.69 19.06 -16.02
C ASN A 261 -11.34 19.68 -17.26
N ILE A 262 -11.02 19.12 -18.42
CA ILE A 262 -11.54 19.55 -19.71
C ILE A 262 -12.30 18.39 -20.31
N THR A 263 -13.49 18.67 -20.84
CA THR A 263 -14.21 17.75 -21.70
C THR A 263 -14.33 18.39 -23.07
N ALA A 264 -13.71 17.78 -24.08
CA ALA A 264 -13.83 18.16 -25.48
C ALA A 264 -14.78 17.19 -26.18
N GLU A 265 -15.60 17.70 -27.10
CA GLU A 265 -16.58 16.93 -27.84
C GLU A 265 -16.34 17.05 -29.36
N ARG A 266 -16.40 15.93 -30.03
CA ARG A 266 -16.43 15.80 -31.49
C ARG A 266 -17.53 14.83 -31.87
N LEU A 267 -18.52 15.30 -32.67
CA LEU A 267 -19.63 14.46 -33.17
C LEU A 267 -20.37 13.70 -32.04
N LYS A 268 -20.63 14.37 -30.91
CA LYS A 268 -21.25 13.84 -29.68
C LYS A 268 -20.37 12.84 -28.88
N GLU A 269 -19.15 12.60 -29.32
CA GLU A 269 -18.21 11.75 -28.61
C GLU A 269 -17.31 12.61 -27.73
N SER A 270 -17.24 12.26 -26.44
CA SER A 270 -16.59 13.08 -25.39
C SER A 270 -15.22 12.55 -25.01
N PHE A 271 -14.26 13.46 -24.95
CA PHE A 271 -12.88 13.22 -24.54
C PHE A 271 -12.55 14.00 -23.27
N PHE A 272 -11.94 13.33 -22.31
CA PHE A 272 -11.64 13.88 -20.99
C PHE A 272 -10.14 14.03 -20.79
N ALA A 273 -9.71 15.25 -20.48
CA ALA A 273 -8.35 15.56 -20.08
C ALA A 273 -8.34 16.13 -18.67
N SER A 274 -7.41 15.69 -17.85
CA SER A 274 -7.24 16.17 -16.47
C SER A 274 -5.79 16.57 -16.24
N PHE A 275 -5.60 17.79 -15.70
CA PHE A 275 -4.30 18.34 -15.39
C PHE A 275 -4.25 18.68 -13.90
N LYS A 276 -3.16 18.29 -13.23
CA LYS A 276 -2.91 18.64 -11.84
C LYS A 276 -1.61 19.41 -11.74
N ILE A 277 -1.74 20.68 -11.46
CA ILE A 277 -0.63 21.63 -11.48
C ILE A 277 -0.33 22.04 -10.04
N MET A 278 0.88 21.79 -9.55
CA MET A 278 1.33 22.23 -8.24
C MET A 278 1.50 23.76 -8.28
N THR A 279 0.75 24.47 -7.43
CA THR A 279 0.81 25.93 -7.29
C THR A 279 1.61 26.37 -6.08
N LYS A 280 1.62 25.53 -5.02
CA LYS A 280 2.45 25.73 -3.82
C LYS A 280 2.93 24.38 -3.31
N GLU A 281 4.22 24.26 -3.08
CA GLU A 281 4.82 23.03 -2.54
C GLU A 281 4.41 22.75 -1.09
N GLY A 282 4.28 23.80 -0.28
CA GLY A 282 3.97 23.65 1.13
C GLY A 282 4.93 22.68 1.83
N TYR A 283 4.39 21.73 2.60
CA TYR A 283 5.19 20.74 3.33
C TYR A 283 6.02 19.81 2.41
N LEU A 284 5.69 19.69 1.13
CA LEU A 284 6.44 18.81 0.20
C LEU A 284 7.89 19.28 0.02
N ALA A 285 8.14 20.59 0.18
CA ALA A 285 9.49 21.15 0.13
C ALA A 285 10.47 20.51 1.13
N ILE A 286 9.95 20.04 2.28
CA ILE A 286 10.73 19.45 3.36
C ILE A 286 10.49 17.95 3.58
N ALA A 287 9.48 17.38 2.92
CA ALA A 287 9.06 15.99 3.16
C ALA A 287 10.08 14.95 2.71
N SER A 288 10.85 15.25 1.66
CA SER A 288 11.82 14.31 1.08
C SER A 288 13.08 14.21 1.94
N ALA A 289 13.45 12.98 2.30
CA ALA A 289 14.70 12.71 3.01
C ALA A 289 15.92 13.03 2.15
N SER A 290 17.04 13.39 2.80
CA SER A 290 18.29 13.78 2.12
C SER A 290 18.81 12.71 1.15
N PHE A 291 18.72 11.45 1.55
CA PHE A 291 19.14 10.30 0.73
C PHE A 291 18.20 9.99 -0.45
N ALA A 292 16.96 10.50 -0.45
CA ALA A 292 16.03 10.34 -1.58
C ALA A 292 16.38 11.26 -2.74
N LYS A 293 16.90 12.47 -2.46
CA LYS A 293 17.36 13.42 -3.47
C LYS A 293 18.59 12.90 -4.23
N GLN A 294 19.50 12.19 -3.57
CA GLN A 294 20.67 11.57 -4.23
C GLN A 294 20.28 10.48 -5.24
N LYS A 295 19.23 9.68 -4.95
CA LYS A 295 18.73 8.67 -5.91
C LYS A 295 18.08 9.26 -7.16
N LEU A 296 17.59 10.48 -7.14
CA LEU A 296 17.00 11.14 -8.32
C LEU A 296 18.08 11.68 -9.27
N THR A 297 19.25 12.10 -8.77
CA THR A 297 20.38 12.50 -9.58
C THR A 297 21.06 11.30 -10.26
N ASP A 298 21.11 10.14 -9.59
CA ASP A 298 21.67 8.91 -10.14
C ASP A 298 20.71 8.15 -11.09
N LYS A 299 19.39 8.43 -11.05
CA LYS A 299 18.36 7.76 -11.86
C LYS A 299 17.97 8.47 -13.16
N GLN A 300 18.63 9.54 -13.55
CA GLN A 300 18.48 10.06 -14.92
C GLN A 300 19.06 9.11 -16.00
N ALA A 301 19.60 7.96 -15.59
CA ALA A 301 20.19 6.95 -16.48
C ALA A 301 19.45 5.62 -16.58
N GLN A 302 18.42 5.32 -15.78
CA GLN A 302 17.68 4.04 -15.91
C GLN A 302 16.23 4.14 -15.46
N THR A 303 15.32 3.97 -16.43
CA THR A 303 13.89 3.68 -16.26
C THR A 303 13.66 2.37 -15.51
N THR A 304 13.01 2.40 -14.36
CA THR A 304 12.35 1.22 -13.79
C THR A 304 11.14 1.59 -12.93
N GLU A 305 10.07 0.94 -13.26
CA GLU A 305 8.75 0.75 -12.68
C GLU A 305 8.52 1.25 -11.24
N GLY A 306 7.69 2.28 -11.13
CA GLY A 306 7.17 2.84 -9.89
C GLY A 306 5.94 2.10 -9.37
N SER A 307 5.74 2.15 -8.10
CA SER A 307 4.61 1.60 -7.34
C SER A 307 3.27 2.20 -7.78
N ALA A 308 2.29 1.34 -8.04
CA ALA A 308 1.01 1.66 -8.68
C ALA A 308 -0.07 2.27 -7.77
N ASP A 309 0.28 2.83 -6.62
CA ASP A 309 -0.67 3.59 -5.79
C ASP A 309 -0.73 5.10 -6.13
N ASP A 310 0.18 5.57 -7.01
CA ASP A 310 0.18 6.94 -7.57
C ASP A 310 -0.18 6.95 -9.07
N ALA A 311 -0.77 5.90 -9.61
CA ALA A 311 -1.04 5.73 -11.05
C ALA A 311 -2.20 6.58 -11.60
N ALA A 312 -2.70 7.56 -10.86
CA ALA A 312 -3.70 8.53 -11.33
C ALA A 312 -3.14 9.96 -11.52
N ASP A 313 -1.91 10.22 -11.14
CA ASP A 313 -1.26 11.49 -11.41
C ASP A 313 -0.34 11.32 -12.64
N ASN A 314 -0.89 11.49 -13.83
CA ASN A 314 -0.10 11.87 -15.00
C ASN A 314 0.51 13.24 -14.69
N ASP A 315 1.65 13.25 -14.01
CA ASP A 315 2.57 14.38 -13.97
C ASP A 315 3.18 14.51 -15.38
N ASN A 316 2.35 14.92 -16.33
CA ASN A 316 2.82 15.55 -17.54
C ASN A 316 3.64 16.73 -17.05
N LYS A 317 4.97 16.67 -17.21
CA LYS A 317 5.87 17.79 -17.06
C LYS A 317 5.54 18.83 -18.16
N LEU A 318 4.37 19.44 -18.02
CA LEU A 318 3.97 20.57 -18.85
C LEU A 318 4.94 21.70 -18.54
N ASP A 319 5.50 22.30 -19.58
CA ASP A 319 6.28 23.51 -19.39
C ASP A 319 5.39 24.67 -18.91
N LYS A 320 6.00 25.75 -18.43
CA LYS A 320 5.25 26.90 -17.92
C LYS A 320 4.30 27.51 -18.97
N ASN A 321 4.69 27.49 -20.24
CA ASN A 321 3.87 28.01 -21.33
C ASN A 321 2.65 27.14 -21.60
N ALA A 322 2.83 25.80 -21.58
CA ALA A 322 1.72 24.87 -21.72
C ALA A 322 0.69 25.04 -20.59
N ILE A 323 1.18 25.21 -19.36
CA ILE A 323 0.32 25.45 -18.18
C ILE A 323 -0.53 26.71 -18.36
N GLU A 324 0.06 27.83 -18.79
CA GLU A 324 -0.68 29.08 -18.99
C GLU A 324 -1.74 28.96 -20.09
N LYS A 325 -1.44 28.28 -21.20
CA LYS A 325 -2.39 28.05 -22.29
C LYS A 325 -3.55 27.14 -21.87
N ILE A 326 -3.25 26.05 -21.14
CA ILE A 326 -4.30 25.17 -20.58
C ILE A 326 -5.19 25.90 -19.59
N LYS A 327 -4.64 26.83 -18.80
CA LYS A 327 -5.43 27.69 -17.91
C LYS A 327 -6.40 28.61 -18.65
N GLN A 328 -6.13 28.96 -19.91
CA GLN A 328 -6.99 29.85 -20.70
C GLN A 328 -8.20 29.12 -21.28
N LEU A 329 -8.18 27.79 -21.40
CA LEU A 329 -9.25 27.02 -21.96
C LEU A 329 -10.57 27.21 -21.21
N LYS A 330 -11.66 27.45 -21.97
CA LYS A 330 -13.02 27.73 -21.48
C LYS A 330 -14.04 26.95 -22.30
N LYS A 331 -15.22 26.75 -21.71
CA LYS A 331 -16.37 26.19 -22.41
C LYS A 331 -16.70 27.02 -23.67
N GLY A 332 -17.01 26.36 -24.77
CA GLY A 332 -17.34 26.94 -26.06
C GLY A 332 -16.15 27.23 -26.98
N MET A 333 -14.90 27.07 -26.49
CA MET A 333 -13.71 27.22 -27.33
C MET A 333 -13.54 26.03 -28.26
N GLU A 334 -13.10 26.30 -29.48
CA GLU A 334 -12.66 25.29 -30.43
C GLU A 334 -11.19 24.97 -30.23
N ILE A 335 -10.86 23.69 -30.29
CA ILE A 335 -9.50 23.15 -30.22
C ILE A 335 -9.28 22.18 -31.37
N ASP A 336 -8.05 21.97 -31.76
CA ASP A 336 -7.68 21.04 -32.83
C ASP A 336 -7.63 19.61 -32.29
N LEU A 337 -8.22 18.66 -33.01
CA LEU A 337 -8.05 17.22 -32.84
C LEU A 337 -7.23 16.73 -34.01
N PHE A 338 -5.96 16.38 -33.76
CA PHE A 338 -5.00 15.97 -34.78
C PHE A 338 -5.13 14.49 -35.16
N SER A 339 -5.33 13.65 -34.17
CA SER A 339 -5.44 12.20 -34.32
C SER A 339 -6.16 11.57 -33.14
N ALA A 340 -6.59 10.34 -33.34
CA ALA A 340 -7.00 9.45 -32.26
C ALA A 340 -6.29 8.12 -32.43
N GLU A 341 -5.88 7.53 -31.31
CA GLU A 341 -5.16 6.26 -31.29
C GLU A 341 -5.75 5.30 -30.29
N ILE A 342 -5.56 4.00 -30.54
CA ILE A 342 -5.99 2.94 -29.61
C ILE A 342 -4.85 2.65 -28.65
N LYS A 343 -5.13 2.85 -27.35
CA LYS A 343 -4.23 2.44 -26.28
C LYS A 343 -4.71 1.10 -25.70
N GLU A 344 -3.98 0.06 -26.00
CA GLU A 344 -4.25 -1.27 -25.46
C GLU A 344 -3.91 -1.32 -23.98
N GLY A 345 -4.78 -1.95 -23.19
CA GLY A 345 -4.59 -2.21 -21.78
C GLY A 345 -5.03 -3.62 -21.43
N GLU A 346 -4.63 -4.10 -20.29
CA GLU A 346 -5.00 -5.40 -19.75
C GLU A 346 -5.30 -5.25 -18.26
N THR A 347 -6.37 -5.89 -17.79
CA THR A 347 -6.67 -5.92 -16.37
C THR A 347 -5.53 -6.63 -15.63
N SER A 348 -5.20 -6.19 -14.43
CA SER A 348 -4.17 -6.79 -13.60
C SER A 348 -4.76 -7.34 -12.30
N PRO A 349 -4.22 -8.46 -11.79
CA PRO A 349 -4.65 -9.00 -10.51
C PRO A 349 -4.27 -8.04 -9.36
N PRO A 350 -4.89 -8.20 -8.19
CA PRO A 350 -4.49 -7.45 -7.01
C PRO A 350 -3.03 -7.74 -6.66
N LYS A 351 -2.33 -6.73 -6.13
CA LYS A 351 -0.92 -6.88 -5.75
C LYS A 351 -0.77 -7.81 -4.55
N ARG A 352 0.31 -8.61 -4.55
CA ARG A 352 0.72 -9.36 -3.36
C ARG A 352 1.03 -8.44 -2.20
N TYR A 353 0.78 -8.91 -1.00
CA TYR A 353 1.24 -8.22 0.19
C TYR A 353 2.78 -8.22 0.25
N ASN A 354 3.36 -7.09 0.63
CA ASN A 354 4.71 -7.05 1.18
C ASN A 354 4.63 -6.96 2.72
N SER A 355 5.75 -7.13 3.40
CA SER A 355 5.78 -7.16 4.87
C SER A 355 5.16 -5.91 5.49
N GLY A 356 5.43 -4.72 4.94
CA GLY A 356 4.86 -3.45 5.44
C GLY A 356 3.37 -3.31 5.15
N SER A 357 2.93 -3.64 3.92
CA SER A 357 1.50 -3.58 3.57
C SER A 357 0.66 -4.62 4.32
N MET A 358 1.27 -5.76 4.72
CA MET A 358 0.59 -6.74 5.57
C MET A 358 0.33 -6.19 6.98
N ILE A 359 1.30 -5.49 7.57
CA ILE A 359 1.11 -4.82 8.86
C ILE A 359 -0.04 -3.80 8.80
N LEU A 360 -0.10 -2.99 7.74
CA LEU A 360 -1.22 -2.06 7.54
C LEU A 360 -2.56 -2.78 7.31
N ALA A 361 -2.56 -3.91 6.60
CA ALA A 361 -3.75 -4.71 6.42
C ALA A 361 -4.26 -5.32 7.75
N MET A 362 -3.35 -5.71 8.65
CA MET A 362 -3.71 -6.14 10.00
C MET A 362 -4.30 -4.99 10.82
N GLU A 363 -3.70 -3.80 10.76
CA GLU A 363 -4.20 -2.61 11.44
C GLU A 363 -5.59 -2.20 10.94
N ASN A 364 -5.83 -2.32 9.64
CA ASN A 364 -7.09 -1.94 8.99
C ASN A 364 -8.03 -3.13 8.73
N ALA A 365 -7.83 -4.26 9.41
CA ALA A 365 -8.60 -5.48 9.18
C ALA A 365 -10.12 -5.31 9.40
N GLY A 366 -10.53 -4.32 10.18
CA GLY A 366 -11.94 -3.95 10.34
C GLY A 366 -12.66 -3.64 9.03
N GLN A 367 -11.95 -3.16 8.00
CA GLN A 367 -12.54 -2.90 6.69
C GLN A 367 -13.02 -4.17 5.97
N LEU A 368 -12.58 -5.35 6.40
CA LEU A 368 -12.98 -6.65 5.87
C LEU A 368 -14.24 -7.22 6.55
N ILE A 369 -14.76 -6.54 7.57
CA ILE A 369 -15.93 -6.96 8.35
C ILE A 369 -17.16 -6.25 7.82
N GLU A 370 -18.21 -7.01 7.48
CA GLU A 370 -19.47 -6.47 6.99
C GLU A 370 -20.34 -5.93 8.15
N ASP A 371 -20.33 -6.61 9.29
CA ASP A 371 -21.06 -6.21 10.50
C ASP A 371 -20.49 -4.90 11.08
N GLU A 372 -21.34 -3.88 11.20
CA GLU A 372 -20.94 -2.54 11.63
C GLU A 372 -20.50 -2.48 13.10
N ASP A 373 -21.13 -3.23 13.98
CA ASP A 373 -20.80 -3.26 15.40
C ASP A 373 -19.45 -3.93 15.63
N LEU A 374 -19.21 -5.07 14.99
CA LEU A 374 -17.94 -5.77 15.03
C LEU A 374 -16.83 -4.96 14.34
N ARG A 375 -17.15 -4.26 13.24
CA ARG A 375 -16.22 -3.34 12.58
C ARG A 375 -15.82 -2.19 13.49
N ALA A 376 -16.79 -1.60 14.19
CA ALA A 376 -16.54 -0.51 15.13
C ALA A 376 -15.62 -0.93 16.28
N GLN A 377 -15.74 -2.18 16.76
CA GLN A 377 -14.95 -2.71 17.86
C GLN A 377 -13.44 -2.76 17.58
N ILE A 378 -13.04 -3.08 16.34
CA ILE A 378 -11.62 -3.13 15.96
C ILE A 378 -11.20 -1.95 15.08
N LYS A 379 -12.06 -0.92 14.98
CA LYS A 379 -11.72 0.30 14.26
C LYS A 379 -10.58 1.03 14.97
N GLY A 380 -9.45 1.16 14.26
CA GLY A 380 -8.26 1.83 14.78
C GLY A 380 -7.29 0.93 15.56
N SER A 381 -7.71 -0.25 16.00
CA SER A 381 -6.82 -1.25 16.62
C SER A 381 -6.48 -2.42 15.69
N GLY A 382 -7.41 -2.83 14.81
CA GLY A 382 -7.24 -3.94 13.88
C GLY A 382 -7.12 -5.30 14.56
N ILE A 383 -6.39 -6.23 13.92
CA ILE A 383 -6.03 -7.54 14.48
C ILE A 383 -4.58 -7.56 14.93
N GLY A 384 -4.34 -8.08 16.13
CA GLY A 384 -3.05 -7.95 16.81
C GLY A 384 -2.78 -6.51 17.24
N THR A 385 -1.90 -6.34 18.20
CA THR A 385 -1.48 -5.02 18.70
C THR A 385 -0.24 -4.52 17.95
N SER A 386 0.08 -3.23 18.06
CA SER A 386 1.33 -2.65 17.55
C SER A 386 2.56 -3.44 18.02
N ALA A 387 2.52 -3.97 19.26
CA ALA A 387 3.61 -4.77 19.82
C ALA A 387 3.77 -6.16 19.17
N THR A 388 2.67 -6.79 18.71
CA THR A 388 2.65 -8.21 18.32
C THR A 388 2.58 -8.47 16.83
N ARG A 389 2.13 -7.53 15.99
CA ARG A 389 1.93 -7.74 14.53
C ARG A 389 3.20 -8.21 13.82
N ALA A 390 4.34 -7.58 14.09
CA ALA A 390 5.61 -7.95 13.47
C ALA A 390 6.08 -9.35 13.90
N GLU A 391 5.91 -9.69 15.17
CA GLU A 391 6.25 -11.02 15.71
C GLU A 391 5.37 -12.12 15.10
N ILE A 392 4.06 -11.88 14.97
CA ILE A 392 3.12 -12.82 14.32
C ILE A 392 3.56 -13.10 12.89
N LEU A 393 3.91 -12.07 12.13
CA LEU A 393 4.38 -12.23 10.75
C LEU A 393 5.70 -13.00 10.69
N SER A 394 6.66 -12.66 11.56
CA SER A 394 7.94 -13.37 11.68
C SER A 394 7.74 -14.84 12.08
N LYS A 395 6.82 -15.13 12.99
CA LYS A 395 6.45 -16.50 13.39
C LYS A 395 5.92 -17.30 12.22
N LEU A 396 5.00 -16.74 11.42
CA LEU A 396 4.46 -17.41 10.23
C LEU A 396 5.54 -17.75 9.19
N VAL A 397 6.55 -16.90 9.04
CA VAL A 397 7.70 -17.16 8.17
C VAL A 397 8.62 -18.23 8.77
N ASN A 398 8.90 -18.17 10.07
CA ASN A 398 9.79 -19.11 10.75
C ASN A 398 9.22 -20.54 10.77
N ILE A 399 7.92 -20.70 10.99
CA ILE A 399 7.24 -22.02 10.92
C ILE A 399 6.92 -22.45 9.49
N LYS A 400 7.38 -21.66 8.50
CA LYS A 400 7.25 -21.96 7.05
C LYS A 400 5.81 -22.07 6.54
N TYR A 401 4.88 -21.35 7.13
CA TYR A 401 3.54 -21.19 6.55
C TYR A 401 3.56 -20.11 5.47
N LEU A 402 4.37 -19.08 5.66
CA LEU A 402 4.64 -18.03 4.69
C LEU A 402 6.11 -18.01 4.28
N SER A 403 6.37 -17.48 3.11
CA SER A 403 7.70 -17.18 2.58
C SER A 403 7.85 -15.67 2.41
N LEU A 404 8.98 -15.12 2.83
CA LEU A 404 9.34 -13.72 2.68
C LEU A 404 10.54 -13.56 1.76
N ASN A 405 10.37 -12.85 0.66
CA ASN A 405 11.48 -12.45 -0.18
C ASN A 405 12.21 -11.25 0.45
N LYS A 406 13.44 -11.46 0.93
CA LYS A 406 14.21 -10.42 1.65
C LYS A 406 14.52 -9.17 0.79
N LYS A 407 14.66 -9.31 -0.53
CA LYS A 407 14.98 -8.18 -1.43
C LYS A 407 13.77 -7.31 -1.74
N THR A 408 12.61 -7.92 -1.96
CA THR A 408 11.38 -7.23 -2.35
C THR A 408 10.43 -7.02 -1.19
N GLN A 409 10.64 -7.72 -0.09
CA GLN A 409 9.74 -7.83 1.06
C GLN A 409 8.36 -8.44 0.72
N ILE A 410 8.21 -9.06 -0.45
CA ILE A 410 6.96 -9.72 -0.86
C ILE A 410 6.76 -10.99 -0.04
N ILE A 411 5.51 -11.20 0.40
CA ILE A 411 5.06 -12.35 1.16
C ILE A 411 4.20 -13.23 0.25
N THR A 412 4.47 -14.54 0.27
CA THR A 412 3.66 -15.55 -0.42
C THR A 412 3.39 -16.72 0.52
N PRO A 413 2.32 -17.48 0.33
CA PRO A 413 2.14 -18.73 1.07
C PRO A 413 3.19 -19.76 0.63
N THR A 414 3.46 -20.73 1.49
CA THR A 414 4.14 -21.96 1.12
C THR A 414 3.10 -23.06 0.86
N LEU A 415 3.51 -24.19 0.30
CA LEU A 415 2.62 -25.34 0.18
C LEU A 415 2.04 -25.75 1.55
N LEU A 416 2.89 -25.78 2.59
CA LEU A 416 2.43 -26.09 3.95
C LEU A 416 1.38 -25.05 4.41
N GLY A 417 1.60 -23.78 4.17
CA GLY A 417 0.65 -22.73 4.53
C GLY A 417 -0.71 -22.88 3.86
N GLU A 418 -0.74 -23.23 2.56
CA GLU A 418 -2.00 -23.50 1.86
C GLU A 418 -2.71 -24.75 2.40
N MET A 419 -1.98 -25.82 2.69
CA MET A 419 -2.55 -27.03 3.29
C MET A 419 -3.16 -26.73 4.67
N ILE A 420 -2.47 -25.92 5.50
CA ILE A 420 -3.02 -25.47 6.79
C ILE A 420 -4.30 -24.66 6.58
N TYR A 421 -4.30 -23.74 5.63
CA TYR A 421 -5.48 -22.95 5.28
C TYR A 421 -6.66 -23.86 4.93
N ASP A 422 -6.50 -24.84 4.05
CA ASP A 422 -7.57 -25.74 3.62
C ASP A 422 -8.12 -26.58 4.78
N VAL A 423 -7.24 -27.08 5.65
CA VAL A 423 -7.66 -27.82 6.86
C VAL A 423 -8.42 -26.92 7.82
N VAL A 424 -7.97 -25.70 8.07
CA VAL A 424 -8.67 -24.75 8.95
C VAL A 424 -9.98 -24.31 8.34
N PHE A 425 -10.02 -24.08 7.02
CA PHE A 425 -11.24 -23.72 6.30
C PHE A 425 -12.36 -24.77 6.50
N ALA A 426 -11.99 -26.04 6.40
CA ALA A 426 -12.95 -27.15 6.57
C ALA A 426 -13.29 -27.47 8.03
N SER A 427 -12.46 -27.06 9.00
CA SER A 427 -12.63 -27.43 10.41
C SER A 427 -13.06 -26.27 11.32
N ILE A 428 -12.37 -25.13 11.24
CA ILE A 428 -12.61 -23.95 12.10
C ILE A 428 -12.52 -22.69 11.23
N HIS A 429 -13.44 -22.55 10.29
CA HIS A 429 -13.46 -21.45 9.32
C HIS A 429 -13.33 -20.07 9.95
N ALA A 430 -13.97 -19.85 11.12
CA ALA A 430 -13.94 -18.58 11.83
C ALA A 430 -12.52 -18.06 12.15
N LEU A 431 -11.52 -18.95 12.30
CA LEU A 431 -10.13 -18.54 12.51
C LEU A 431 -9.48 -17.83 11.30
N LEU A 432 -10.09 -17.94 10.13
CA LEU A 432 -9.57 -17.31 8.90
C LEU A 432 -10.09 -15.88 8.67
N ASN A 433 -11.01 -15.42 9.53
CA ASN A 433 -11.67 -14.12 9.42
C ASN A 433 -11.34 -13.21 10.61
N PRO A 434 -11.26 -11.88 10.41
CA PRO A 434 -11.05 -10.92 11.49
C PRO A 434 -12.25 -10.81 12.44
N GLU A 435 -13.46 -11.20 12.01
CA GLU A 435 -14.71 -11.15 12.79
C GLU A 435 -14.61 -11.89 14.12
N LEU A 436 -13.94 -13.04 14.14
CA LEU A 436 -13.73 -13.79 15.39
C LEU A 436 -12.93 -12.96 16.41
N THR A 437 -11.91 -12.25 15.94
CA THR A 437 -11.14 -11.36 16.81
C THR A 437 -12.00 -10.21 17.33
N ALA A 438 -12.76 -9.56 16.44
CA ALA A 438 -13.66 -8.46 16.79
C ALA A 438 -14.72 -8.91 17.81
N SER A 439 -15.32 -10.09 17.62
CA SER A 439 -16.32 -10.65 18.53
C SER A 439 -15.78 -10.89 19.94
N TRP A 440 -14.57 -11.45 20.06
CA TRP A 440 -13.95 -11.67 21.37
C TRP A 440 -13.52 -10.37 22.06
N GLU A 441 -13.00 -9.38 21.31
CA GLU A 441 -12.67 -8.06 21.84
C GLU A 441 -13.95 -7.32 22.30
N LEU A 442 -15.06 -7.44 21.55
CA LEU A 442 -16.35 -6.91 21.98
C LEU A 442 -16.80 -7.54 23.30
N GLY A 443 -16.68 -8.87 23.43
CA GLY A 443 -16.98 -9.58 24.66
C GLY A 443 -16.18 -9.05 25.86
N LEU A 444 -14.88 -8.81 25.69
CA LEU A 444 -14.02 -8.22 26.73
C LEU A 444 -14.48 -6.80 27.10
N THR A 445 -14.86 -5.99 26.11
CA THR A 445 -15.42 -4.65 26.36
C THR A 445 -16.73 -4.74 27.15
N MET A 446 -17.59 -5.70 26.84
CA MET A 446 -18.83 -5.92 27.56
C MET A 446 -18.61 -6.34 29.02
N VAL A 447 -17.56 -7.11 29.31
CA VAL A 447 -17.13 -7.44 30.68
C VAL A 447 -16.67 -6.17 31.41
N ALA A 448 -15.81 -5.38 30.76
CA ALA A 448 -15.28 -4.12 31.33
C ALA A 448 -16.40 -3.10 31.61
N ASP A 449 -17.44 -3.06 30.77
CA ASP A 449 -18.63 -2.22 30.95
C ASP A 449 -19.66 -2.80 31.97
N GLY A 450 -19.41 -3.99 32.52
CA GLY A 450 -20.35 -4.66 33.43
C GLY A 450 -21.62 -5.17 32.76
N LYS A 451 -21.66 -5.30 31.42
CA LYS A 451 -22.82 -5.79 30.66
C LYS A 451 -22.96 -7.31 30.71
N ILE A 452 -21.84 -8.02 30.84
CA ILE A 452 -21.78 -9.46 31.08
C ILE A 452 -20.75 -9.74 32.18
N THR A 453 -20.84 -10.91 32.83
CA THR A 453 -19.84 -11.29 33.83
C THR A 453 -18.62 -11.95 33.20
N GLU A 454 -17.51 -12.01 33.95
CA GLU A 454 -16.31 -12.73 33.53
C GLU A 454 -16.62 -14.23 33.32
N GLU A 455 -17.41 -14.82 34.22
CA GLU A 455 -17.84 -16.23 34.14
C GLU A 455 -18.64 -16.51 32.87
N GLU A 456 -19.54 -15.61 32.49
CA GLU A 456 -20.32 -15.74 31.26
C GLU A 456 -19.43 -15.67 30.03
N TYR A 457 -18.47 -14.74 29.99
CA TYR A 457 -17.50 -14.64 28.93
C TYR A 457 -16.65 -15.90 28.83
N MET A 458 -16.09 -16.38 29.94
CA MET A 458 -15.26 -17.58 29.98
C MET A 458 -16.05 -18.84 29.64
N MET A 459 -17.31 -18.93 29.99
CA MET A 459 -18.17 -20.05 29.59
C MET A 459 -18.37 -20.09 28.07
N LYS A 460 -18.62 -18.93 27.42
CA LYS A 460 -18.74 -18.83 25.96
C LYS A 460 -17.42 -19.21 25.27
N LEU A 461 -16.30 -18.73 25.79
CA LEU A 461 -14.97 -19.03 25.24
C LEU A 461 -14.64 -20.54 25.37
N ASN A 462 -14.88 -21.12 26.54
CA ASN A 462 -14.65 -22.55 26.78
C ASN A 462 -15.55 -23.41 25.91
N SER A 463 -16.82 -23.07 25.75
CA SER A 463 -17.75 -23.76 24.85
C SER A 463 -17.30 -23.70 23.41
N PHE A 464 -16.85 -22.53 22.93
CA PHE A 464 -16.32 -22.37 21.60
C PHE A 464 -15.11 -23.29 21.37
N ILE A 465 -14.12 -23.28 22.27
CA ILE A 465 -12.92 -24.10 22.18
C ILE A 465 -13.29 -25.58 22.21
N THR A 466 -14.09 -26.01 23.18
CA THR A 466 -14.47 -27.42 23.38
C THR A 466 -15.20 -27.96 22.15
N ASN A 467 -16.19 -27.23 21.64
CA ASN A 467 -16.97 -27.65 20.47
C ASN A 467 -16.08 -27.80 19.22
N HIS A 468 -15.17 -26.86 18.98
CA HIS A 468 -14.27 -26.93 17.85
C HIS A 468 -13.23 -28.07 17.98
N VAL A 469 -12.70 -28.29 19.18
CA VAL A 469 -11.77 -29.39 19.46
C VAL A 469 -12.48 -30.74 19.26
N GLN A 470 -13.68 -30.91 19.77
CA GLN A 470 -14.48 -32.13 19.59
C GLN A 470 -14.83 -32.35 18.11
N ASN A 471 -15.26 -31.31 17.39
CA ASN A 471 -15.53 -31.38 15.95
C ASN A 471 -14.30 -31.81 15.14
N VAL A 472 -13.12 -31.28 15.44
CA VAL A 472 -11.87 -31.66 14.76
C VAL A 472 -11.48 -33.11 15.10
N LYS A 473 -11.71 -33.57 16.33
CA LYS A 473 -11.40 -34.95 16.75
C LYS A 473 -12.35 -36.00 16.15
N SER A 474 -13.64 -35.65 16.01
CA SER A 474 -14.67 -36.56 15.52
C SER A 474 -14.65 -36.78 14.00
N LYS A 475 -14.05 -35.85 13.25
CA LYS A 475 -14.06 -35.86 11.78
C LYS A 475 -12.76 -36.41 11.21
N ASN A 476 -12.87 -37.41 10.33
CA ASN A 476 -11.74 -37.91 9.55
C ASN A 476 -11.84 -37.45 8.10
N TYR A 477 -11.12 -36.38 7.75
CA TYR A 477 -11.14 -35.80 6.41
C TYR A 477 -9.92 -36.22 5.56
N GLN A 478 -9.15 -37.23 5.92
CA GLN A 478 -7.90 -37.60 5.25
C GLN A 478 -8.05 -37.74 3.73
N ASN A 479 -9.08 -38.48 3.29
CA ASN A 479 -9.33 -38.69 1.87
C ASN A 479 -9.88 -37.44 1.16
N LEU A 480 -10.60 -36.59 1.90
CA LEU A 480 -11.18 -35.35 1.36
C LEU A 480 -10.10 -34.32 1.03
N PHE A 481 -9.02 -34.23 1.81
CA PHE A 481 -7.98 -33.21 1.62
C PHE A 481 -6.99 -33.53 0.52
N LYS A 482 -6.82 -34.78 0.13
CA LYS A 482 -5.84 -35.18 -0.89
C LYS A 482 -6.00 -34.39 -2.21
N PRO A 483 -7.19 -34.26 -2.81
CA PRO A 483 -7.38 -33.47 -4.04
C PRO A 483 -7.00 -31.99 -3.86
N TYR A 484 -7.34 -31.38 -2.72
CA TYR A 484 -6.99 -29.99 -2.42
C TYR A 484 -5.47 -29.82 -2.30
N PHE A 485 -4.81 -30.74 -1.62
CA PHE A 485 -3.35 -30.73 -1.46
C PHE A 485 -2.64 -30.96 -2.80
N ASP A 486 -3.15 -31.85 -3.65
CA ASP A 486 -2.62 -32.08 -4.99
C ASP A 486 -2.75 -30.84 -5.88
N LYS A 487 -3.90 -30.16 -5.83
CA LYS A 487 -4.13 -28.88 -6.52
C LYS A 487 -3.16 -27.81 -6.03
N ALA A 488 -3.00 -27.65 -4.72
CA ALA A 488 -2.04 -26.71 -4.14
C ALA A 488 -0.61 -27.08 -4.56
N ALA A 489 -0.19 -28.35 -4.43
CA ALA A 489 1.15 -28.83 -4.75
C ALA A 489 1.54 -28.60 -6.22
N ALA A 490 0.59 -28.65 -7.15
CA ALA A 490 0.82 -28.38 -8.57
C ALA A 490 1.42 -26.99 -8.79
N ASN A 491 1.01 -25.98 -8.02
CA ASN A 491 1.51 -24.61 -8.11
C ASN A 491 2.97 -24.45 -7.65
N TYR A 492 3.49 -25.39 -6.85
CA TYR A 492 4.86 -25.35 -6.31
C TYR A 492 5.84 -26.26 -7.06
N LYS A 493 5.36 -27.20 -7.90
CA LYS A 493 6.21 -28.11 -8.69
C LYS A 493 6.89 -27.43 -9.89
N THR A 494 6.29 -26.38 -10.46
CA THR A 494 6.82 -25.65 -11.63
C THR A 494 8.05 -24.81 -11.31
N SER A 495 8.21 -24.34 -10.08
CA SER A 495 9.37 -23.53 -9.68
C SER A 495 10.69 -24.31 -9.59
N LYS A 496 10.64 -25.65 -9.40
CA LYS A 496 11.85 -26.49 -9.37
C LYS A 496 12.41 -26.82 -10.77
N LYS A 497 11.57 -26.81 -11.82
CA LYS A 497 12.03 -27.08 -13.20
C LYS A 497 12.74 -25.88 -13.84
N THR A 498 12.36 -24.65 -13.52
CA THR A 498 13.04 -23.43 -14.00
C THR A 498 14.40 -23.22 -13.34
N ALA A 499 14.54 -23.54 -12.05
CA ALA A 499 15.82 -23.43 -11.35
C ALA A 499 16.85 -24.47 -11.83
N LYS A 500 16.44 -25.68 -12.26
CA LYS A 500 17.36 -26.68 -12.82
C LYS A 500 17.79 -26.39 -14.26
N LYS A 501 17.03 -25.62 -15.04
CA LYS A 501 17.42 -25.22 -16.41
C LYS A 501 18.42 -24.07 -16.44
N THR A 502 18.50 -23.23 -15.42
CA THR A 502 19.48 -22.13 -15.33
C THR A 502 20.84 -22.57 -14.79
N THR A 503 20.92 -23.67 -14.04
CA THR A 503 22.20 -24.20 -13.56
C THR A 503 22.87 -25.18 -14.53
N ALA A 504 22.16 -25.66 -15.55
CA ALA A 504 22.72 -26.60 -16.56
C ALA A 504 23.34 -25.91 -17.79
N LYS A 505 23.33 -24.57 -17.88
CA LYS A 505 23.90 -23.81 -19.01
C LYS A 505 25.20 -23.06 -18.70
N SER A 506 25.78 -23.19 -17.50
CA SER A 506 27.03 -22.53 -17.14
C SER A 506 28.21 -23.49 -16.89
N GLY A 507 28.15 -24.68 -17.44
CA GLY A 507 29.21 -25.69 -17.24
C GLY A 507 29.58 -26.41 -18.54
N THR A 508 30.15 -25.68 -19.53
CA THR A 508 31.00 -26.25 -20.59
C THR A 508 31.61 -25.07 -21.35
N ASP A 509 32.79 -24.65 -20.97
CA ASP A 509 33.91 -24.41 -21.86
C ASP A 509 35.09 -23.87 -21.04
N ASN A 510 36.04 -24.73 -20.76
CA ASN A 510 37.47 -24.43 -20.64
C ASN A 510 38.23 -25.69 -20.28
N SER A 511 38.57 -26.45 -21.33
CA SER A 511 39.75 -27.34 -21.31
C SER A 511 40.29 -27.45 -22.70
N LYS A 512 41.41 -26.79 -22.93
CA LYS A 512 42.55 -27.17 -23.77
C LYS A 512 43.32 -25.91 -24.21
N THR A 513 44.45 -25.70 -23.59
CA THR A 513 45.71 -25.75 -24.34
C THR A 513 46.87 -25.64 -23.34
N LYS A 514 47.53 -26.79 -23.13
CA LYS A 514 48.96 -26.84 -22.75
C LYS A 514 49.75 -26.84 -24.06
N ASN A 515 50.73 -25.98 -24.16
CA ASN A 515 52.03 -26.23 -24.82
C ASN A 515 53.00 -25.13 -24.41
N LYS A 516 54.03 -25.52 -23.64
CA LYS A 516 55.46 -25.72 -23.97
C LYS A 516 56.18 -24.52 -24.55
N GLN A 517 57.20 -24.16 -23.81
CA GLN A 517 58.59 -23.71 -24.15
C GLN A 517 58.82 -22.32 -23.55
N ALA A 518 59.81 -22.08 -22.79
CA ALA A 518 61.18 -22.33 -22.51
C ALA A 518 61.49 -21.68 -21.15
#